data_4a57166579477eba7d497391dd2eeefe
#
_entry.id   4a57166579477eba7d497391dd2eeefe
#
_cell.length_a   1.000
_cell.length_b   1.000
_cell.length_c   1.000
_cell.angle_alpha   90.00
_cell.angle_beta   90.00
_cell.angle_gamma   90.00
#
_symmetry.space_group_name_H-M   'P 1'
#
loop_
_entity.id
_entity.type
_entity.pdbx_description
1 polymer ?
#
loop_
_entity_poly.entity_id
_entity_poly.type
_entity_poly.pdbx_seq_one_letter_code
_entity_poly.pdbx_strand_id
1 'polypeptide(L)'
;MAKELHAMCTRCTKTLCDPVIEANDVPSVDEAPRFCPMKLFPKVIEQAIREYDRPEVKEFARLASVQEFECYEQTEKGLRTKSPRIEELIQFADKCGYHKLGIAFCIGLASEARMLTDILENKGFSVVSVCCKLGATAKERIGIKPEQKIEGPESWESMCNPIAQAEVLNTEKVDLAIMLGLCIGHDTLFIKYCRVPMTVLAVKDRVTGHNPLAALYLSQSYYGRLLAKRKRADA
;
A
#
# COMPACT_ATOMS: atom_id res chain seq x y z
N MET A 1 -3.67 36.66 8.85
CA MET A 1 -4.02 35.35 9.44
C MET A 1 -2.75 34.53 9.53
N ALA A 2 -2.36 34.05 10.72
CA ALA A 2 -1.21 33.17 10.87
C ALA A 2 -1.51 31.89 10.07
N LYS A 3 -0.57 31.47 9.22
CA LYS A 3 -0.70 30.26 8.40
C LYS A 3 -0.72 29.07 9.36
N GLU A 4 -1.80 28.31 9.34
CA GLU A 4 -1.93 27.10 10.15
C GLU A 4 -0.73 26.18 9.90
N LEU A 5 -0.11 25.68 10.97
CA LEU A 5 1.11 24.90 10.88
C LEU A 5 0.76 23.41 10.82
N HIS A 6 1.03 22.80 9.68
CA HIS A 6 0.79 21.36 9.45
C HIS A 6 2.08 20.55 9.51
N ALA A 7 1.96 19.28 9.83
CA ALA A 7 3.08 18.33 9.74
C ALA A 7 3.61 18.23 8.30
N MET A 8 4.93 18.33 8.13
CA MET A 8 5.55 18.38 6.80
C MET A 8 6.91 17.64 6.78
N CYS A 9 6.92 16.34 7.11
CA CYS A 9 8.14 15.53 7.13
C CYS A 9 8.91 15.55 5.80
N THR A 10 8.20 15.64 4.66
CA THR A 10 8.81 15.72 3.32
C THR A 10 9.68 16.97 3.10
N ARG A 11 9.64 17.95 3.98
CA ARG A 11 10.48 19.15 3.98
C ARG A 11 11.51 19.19 5.10
N CYS A 12 11.62 18.10 5.87
CA CYS A 12 12.61 17.99 6.94
C CYS A 12 13.98 17.68 6.37
N THR A 13 14.99 18.42 6.84
CA THR A 13 16.40 18.20 6.48
C THR A 13 17.23 17.71 7.65
N LYS A 14 16.63 17.64 8.86
CA LYS A 14 17.35 17.22 10.08
C LYS A 14 17.24 15.73 10.40
N THR A 15 16.15 15.08 9.95
CA THR A 15 15.87 13.64 10.16
C THR A 15 16.13 13.13 11.58
N LEU A 16 15.80 13.94 12.60
CA LEU A 16 16.03 13.60 14.02
C LEU A 16 15.29 12.33 14.49
N CYS A 17 14.28 11.88 13.71
CA CYS A 17 13.56 10.64 13.97
C CYS A 17 14.28 9.39 13.43
N ASP A 18 15.35 9.57 12.67
CA ASP A 18 16.23 8.50 12.16
C ASP A 18 17.69 8.98 12.26
N PRO A 19 18.18 9.21 13.47
CA PRO A 19 19.55 9.69 13.67
C PRO A 19 20.54 8.54 13.43
N VAL A 20 21.61 8.84 12.69
CA VAL A 20 22.81 8.01 12.72
C VAL A 20 23.52 8.33 14.03
N ILE A 21 23.31 7.54 15.07
CA ILE A 21 23.88 7.76 16.39
C ILE A 21 24.95 6.72 16.72
N GLU A 22 26.09 7.21 17.20
CA GLU A 22 26.98 6.43 18.07
C GLU A 22 26.26 6.34 19.43
N ALA A 23 26.19 5.13 19.99
CA ALA A 23 25.37 4.76 21.14
C ALA A 23 25.12 5.88 22.19
N ASN A 24 23.87 6.16 22.47
CA ASN A 24 23.31 6.98 23.56
C ASN A 24 23.09 8.50 23.32
N ASP A 25 23.33 9.06 22.16
CA ASP A 25 23.04 10.47 21.91
C ASP A 25 21.73 10.64 21.09
N VAL A 26 20.59 10.46 21.75
CA VAL A 26 19.28 10.70 21.12
C VAL A 26 19.07 12.22 20.98
N PRO A 27 18.94 12.76 19.75
CA PRO A 27 18.77 14.20 19.56
C PRO A 27 17.54 14.74 20.27
N SER A 28 17.67 15.94 20.87
CA SER A 28 16.53 16.59 21.51
C SER A 28 15.46 16.95 20.49
N VAL A 29 14.19 16.68 20.83
CA VAL A 29 13.02 17.11 20.03
C VAL A 29 12.99 18.63 19.87
N ASP A 30 13.62 19.39 20.76
CA ASP A 30 13.72 20.86 20.68
C ASP A 30 14.50 21.34 19.45
N GLU A 31 15.37 20.51 18.91
CA GLU A 31 16.10 20.79 17.68
C GLU A 31 15.28 20.56 16.40
N ALA A 32 14.16 19.87 16.50
CA ALA A 32 13.32 19.57 15.36
C ALA A 32 12.69 20.84 14.75
N PRO A 33 12.43 20.86 13.43
CA PRO A 33 11.72 21.96 12.79
C PRO A 33 10.34 22.20 13.43
N ARG A 34 9.84 23.45 13.37
CA ARG A 34 8.51 23.79 13.93
C ARG A 34 7.36 22.97 13.38
N PHE A 35 7.46 22.50 12.14
CA PHE A 35 6.47 21.64 11.46
C PHE A 35 6.67 20.14 11.75
N CYS A 36 7.59 19.76 12.62
CA CYS A 36 7.84 18.36 12.94
C CYS A 36 6.65 17.74 13.72
N PRO A 37 6.12 16.58 13.33
CA PRO A 37 5.05 15.90 14.05
C PRO A 37 5.40 15.61 15.51
N MET A 38 6.67 15.34 15.83
CA MET A 38 7.11 15.09 17.21
C MET A 38 6.86 16.31 18.12
N LYS A 39 6.92 17.53 17.55
CA LYS A 39 6.55 18.77 18.25
C LYS A 39 5.06 19.06 18.23
N LEU A 40 4.40 18.79 17.09
CA LEU A 40 2.99 19.15 16.90
C LEU A 40 2.04 18.18 17.61
N PHE A 41 2.41 16.89 17.67
CA PHE A 41 1.52 15.81 18.09
C PHE A 41 2.16 14.85 19.12
N PRO A 42 2.84 15.32 20.18
CA PRO A 42 3.55 14.43 21.12
C PRO A 42 2.62 13.44 21.79
N LYS A 43 1.41 13.88 22.17
CA LYS A 43 0.40 13.00 22.82
C LYS A 43 -0.13 11.92 21.87
N VAL A 44 -0.30 12.23 20.58
CA VAL A 44 -0.74 11.24 19.58
C VAL A 44 0.33 10.17 19.39
N ILE A 45 1.60 10.57 19.35
CA ILE A 45 2.73 9.63 19.22
C ILE A 45 2.82 8.75 20.48
N GLU A 46 2.70 9.33 21.67
CA GLU A 46 2.70 8.56 22.92
C GLU A 46 1.56 7.54 22.97
N GLN A 47 0.35 7.92 22.57
CA GLN A 47 -0.78 7.00 22.47
C GLN A 47 -0.55 5.89 21.47
N ALA A 48 0.00 6.21 20.29
CA ALA A 48 0.32 5.22 19.26
C ALA A 48 1.40 4.22 19.74
N ILE A 49 2.42 4.70 20.48
CA ILE A 49 3.45 3.82 21.05
C ILE A 49 2.84 2.83 22.05
N ARG A 50 1.86 3.23 22.86
CA ARG A 50 1.16 2.32 23.79
C ARG A 50 0.41 1.18 23.11
N GLU A 51 -0.01 1.33 21.83
CA GLU A 51 -0.61 0.22 21.09
C GLU A 51 0.39 -0.95 20.88
N TYR A 52 1.69 -0.66 20.82
CA TYR A 52 2.73 -1.69 20.73
C TYR A 52 2.98 -2.46 22.06
N ASP A 53 2.35 -2.05 23.17
CA ASP A 53 2.37 -2.82 24.41
C ASP A 53 1.40 -4.00 24.37
N ARG A 54 0.44 -4.00 23.45
CA ARG A 54 -0.47 -5.11 23.20
C ARG A 54 0.30 -6.27 22.57
N PRO A 55 0.24 -7.49 23.15
CA PRO A 55 1.08 -8.62 22.71
C PRO A 55 0.98 -8.95 21.22
N GLU A 56 -0.24 -8.92 20.67
CA GLU A 56 -0.51 -9.22 19.27
C GLU A 56 0.08 -8.16 18.31
N VAL A 57 0.01 -6.87 18.70
CA VAL A 57 0.57 -5.76 17.92
C VAL A 57 2.09 -5.80 17.98
N LYS A 58 2.64 -6.00 19.18
CA LYS A 58 4.08 -6.10 19.41
C LYS A 58 4.71 -7.23 18.62
N GLU A 59 4.08 -8.41 18.64
CA GLU A 59 4.61 -9.57 17.91
C GLU A 59 4.54 -9.36 16.40
N PHE A 60 3.41 -8.86 15.88
CA PHE A 60 3.29 -8.53 14.46
C PHE A 60 4.35 -7.53 14.00
N ALA A 61 4.55 -6.44 14.75
CA ALA A 61 5.54 -5.42 14.44
C ALA A 61 6.97 -5.99 14.50
N ARG A 62 7.25 -6.86 15.50
CA ARG A 62 8.53 -7.54 15.60
C ARG A 62 8.81 -8.43 14.38
N LEU A 63 7.83 -9.22 13.95
CA LEU A 63 7.97 -10.09 12.78
C LEU A 63 8.16 -9.27 11.50
N ALA A 64 7.48 -8.13 11.37
CA ALA A 64 7.65 -7.23 10.24
C ALA A 64 9.09 -6.66 10.18
N SER A 65 9.63 -6.22 11.32
CA SER A 65 11.00 -5.70 11.40
C SER A 65 12.05 -6.79 11.16
N VAL A 66 11.81 -8.02 11.64
CA VAL A 66 12.69 -9.17 11.34
C VAL A 66 12.65 -9.48 9.84
N GLN A 67 11.48 -9.41 9.20
CA GLN A 67 11.38 -9.63 7.76
C GLN A 67 12.15 -8.54 6.98
N GLU A 68 12.04 -7.28 7.39
CA GLU A 68 12.83 -6.20 6.79
C GLU A 68 14.32 -6.49 6.89
N PHE A 69 14.82 -6.82 8.08
CA PHE A 69 16.24 -7.18 8.30
C PHE A 69 16.68 -8.33 7.38
N GLU A 70 15.89 -9.37 7.23
CA GLU A 70 16.22 -10.54 6.43
C GLU A 70 16.19 -10.28 4.90
N CYS A 71 15.63 -9.15 4.46
CA CYS A 71 15.69 -8.72 3.05
C CYS A 71 17.05 -8.13 2.67
N TYR A 72 17.94 -7.98 3.63
CA TYR A 72 19.29 -7.50 3.41
C TYR A 72 20.33 -8.56 3.77
N GLU A 73 21.49 -8.45 3.16
CA GLU A 73 22.68 -9.20 3.53
C GLU A 73 23.88 -8.26 3.63
N GLN A 74 24.73 -8.50 4.62
CA GLN A 74 25.99 -7.81 4.76
C GLN A 74 27.01 -8.43 3.82
N THR A 75 27.66 -7.61 3.00
CA THR A 75 28.73 -8.03 2.08
C THR A 75 29.99 -7.23 2.36
N GLU A 76 31.12 -7.63 1.78
CA GLU A 76 32.37 -6.86 1.84
C GLU A 76 32.23 -5.43 1.27
N LYS A 77 31.24 -5.21 0.38
CA LYS A 77 30.95 -3.90 -0.25
C LYS A 77 29.85 -3.12 0.47
N GLY A 78 29.38 -3.61 1.62
CA GLY A 78 28.29 -3.03 2.41
C GLY A 78 26.98 -3.80 2.27
N LEU A 79 25.88 -3.17 2.68
CA LEU A 79 24.56 -3.75 2.74
C LEU A 79 23.96 -3.91 1.33
N ARG A 80 23.45 -5.11 1.01
CA ARG A 80 22.80 -5.45 -0.25
C ARG A 80 21.39 -5.98 -0.02
N THR A 81 20.42 -5.52 -0.82
CA THR A 81 19.07 -6.10 -0.87
C THR A 81 19.08 -7.43 -1.63
N LYS A 82 18.34 -8.43 -1.15
CA LYS A 82 18.31 -9.77 -1.76
C LYS A 82 16.93 -10.30 -2.13
N SER A 83 15.87 -9.84 -1.45
CA SER A 83 14.53 -10.39 -1.61
C SER A 83 13.62 -9.42 -2.37
N PRO A 84 12.98 -9.86 -3.46
CA PRO A 84 11.89 -9.09 -4.09
C PRO A 84 10.61 -9.17 -3.26
N ARG A 85 9.70 -8.22 -3.46
CA ARG A 85 8.44 -8.07 -2.69
C ARG A 85 7.63 -9.37 -2.56
N ILE A 86 7.63 -10.23 -3.57
CA ILE A 86 6.91 -11.51 -3.52
C ILE A 86 7.57 -12.48 -2.53
N GLU A 87 8.89 -12.55 -2.49
CA GLU A 87 9.62 -13.37 -1.52
C GLU A 87 9.43 -12.84 -0.11
N GLU A 88 9.49 -11.51 0.09
CA GLU A 88 9.18 -10.89 1.38
C GLU A 88 7.79 -11.30 1.89
N LEU A 89 6.79 -11.25 1.01
CA LEU A 89 5.41 -11.61 1.33
C LEU A 89 5.31 -13.07 1.79
N ILE A 90 5.93 -13.99 1.06
CA ILE A 90 5.96 -15.43 1.38
C ILE A 90 6.62 -15.65 2.73
N GLN A 91 7.84 -15.13 2.92
CA GLN A 91 8.61 -15.28 4.14
C GLN A 91 7.90 -14.67 5.35
N PHE A 92 7.26 -13.51 5.17
CA PHE A 92 6.48 -12.86 6.23
C PHE A 92 5.24 -13.66 6.59
N ALA A 93 4.51 -14.19 5.60
CA ALA A 93 3.35 -15.03 5.84
C ALA A 93 3.73 -16.31 6.62
N ASP A 94 4.84 -16.95 6.26
CA ASP A 94 5.39 -18.11 6.99
C ASP A 94 5.72 -17.75 8.45
N LYS A 95 6.39 -16.61 8.69
CA LYS A 95 6.74 -16.15 10.05
C LYS A 95 5.50 -15.87 10.90
N CYS A 96 4.44 -15.38 10.28
CA CYS A 96 3.17 -15.13 10.96
C CYS A 96 2.35 -16.42 11.17
N GLY A 97 2.79 -17.57 10.65
CA GLY A 97 2.03 -18.82 10.69
C GLY A 97 0.75 -18.78 9.86
N TYR A 98 0.73 -17.97 8.79
CA TYR A 98 -0.41 -17.87 7.89
C TYR A 98 -0.45 -19.07 6.95
N HIS A 99 -1.66 -19.54 6.64
CA HIS A 99 -1.88 -20.71 5.80
C HIS A 99 -2.82 -20.43 4.63
N LYS A 100 -3.72 -19.46 4.77
CA LYS A 100 -4.73 -19.13 3.78
C LYS A 100 -4.60 -17.67 3.34
N LEU A 101 -4.17 -17.47 2.08
CA LEU A 101 -3.93 -16.14 1.53
C LEU A 101 -5.04 -15.74 0.55
N GLY A 102 -5.43 -14.47 0.58
CA GLY A 102 -6.46 -13.92 -0.30
C GLY A 102 -5.86 -12.99 -1.36
N ILE A 103 -6.24 -13.10 -2.63
CA ILE A 103 -5.82 -12.19 -3.70
C ILE A 103 -7.02 -11.40 -4.21
N ALA A 104 -7.03 -10.08 -4.02
CA ALA A 104 -7.97 -9.16 -4.66
C ALA A 104 -7.29 -8.50 -5.87
N PHE A 105 -7.71 -8.83 -7.08
CA PHE A 105 -7.02 -8.38 -8.28
C PHE A 105 -7.93 -7.65 -9.27
N CYS A 106 -7.32 -6.77 -10.08
CA CYS A 106 -7.97 -6.16 -11.23
C CYS A 106 -8.02 -7.14 -12.38
N ILE A 107 -9.14 -7.22 -13.12
CA ILE A 107 -9.29 -8.08 -14.30
C ILE A 107 -8.14 -7.93 -15.31
N GLY A 108 -7.61 -6.72 -15.48
CA GLY A 108 -6.47 -6.46 -16.36
C GLY A 108 -5.11 -6.96 -15.82
N LEU A 109 -5.11 -7.72 -14.73
CA LEU A 109 -3.95 -8.41 -14.15
C LEU A 109 -4.29 -9.88 -13.83
N ALA A 110 -5.21 -10.46 -14.60
CA ALA A 110 -5.64 -11.84 -14.38
C ALA A 110 -4.53 -12.86 -14.62
N SER A 111 -3.62 -12.59 -15.55
CA SER A 111 -2.45 -13.45 -15.80
C SER A 111 -1.44 -13.39 -14.65
N GLU A 112 -1.17 -12.19 -14.15
CA GLU A 112 -0.28 -11.97 -13.00
C GLU A 112 -0.88 -12.56 -11.71
N ALA A 113 -2.21 -12.43 -11.54
CA ALA A 113 -2.91 -13.05 -10.42
C ALA A 113 -2.81 -14.58 -10.45
N ARG A 114 -2.91 -15.18 -11.65
CA ARG A 114 -2.72 -16.64 -11.82
C ARG A 114 -1.31 -17.06 -11.47
N MET A 115 -0.30 -16.37 -12.04
CA MET A 115 1.11 -16.66 -11.70
C MET A 115 1.38 -16.54 -10.19
N LEU A 116 0.82 -15.51 -9.55
CA LEU A 116 0.94 -15.35 -8.10
C LEU A 116 0.29 -16.50 -7.35
N THR A 117 -0.91 -16.93 -7.76
CA THR A 117 -1.60 -18.10 -7.18
C THR A 117 -0.72 -19.34 -7.25
N ASP A 118 -0.20 -19.66 -8.46
CA ASP A 118 0.66 -20.83 -8.66
C ASP A 118 1.93 -20.77 -7.78
N ILE A 119 2.53 -19.60 -7.64
CA ILE A 119 3.70 -19.40 -6.76
C ILE A 119 3.34 -19.67 -5.29
N LEU A 120 2.24 -19.12 -4.80
CA LEU A 120 1.83 -19.26 -3.40
C LEU A 120 1.41 -20.71 -3.08
N GLU A 121 0.67 -21.36 -3.96
CA GLU A 121 0.27 -22.77 -3.81
C GLU A 121 1.50 -23.69 -3.81
N ASN A 122 2.48 -23.44 -4.68
CA ASN A 122 3.75 -24.18 -4.70
C ASN A 122 4.58 -23.98 -3.42
N LYS A 123 4.30 -22.93 -2.64
CA LYS A 123 4.89 -22.68 -1.32
C LYS A 123 4.05 -23.23 -0.17
N GLY A 124 2.95 -23.92 -0.47
CA GLY A 124 2.12 -24.61 0.51
C GLY A 124 0.96 -23.79 1.08
N PHE A 125 0.70 -22.59 0.56
CA PHE A 125 -0.46 -21.78 0.98
C PHE A 125 -1.73 -22.23 0.27
N SER A 126 -2.86 -22.16 0.98
CA SER A 126 -4.19 -22.19 0.38
C SER A 126 -4.51 -20.81 -0.15
N VAL A 127 -5.00 -20.69 -1.39
CA VAL A 127 -5.25 -19.40 -2.03
C VAL A 127 -6.71 -19.19 -2.37
N VAL A 128 -7.26 -18.05 -1.98
CA VAL A 128 -8.57 -17.54 -2.42
C VAL A 128 -8.33 -16.33 -3.32
N SER A 129 -8.86 -16.32 -4.52
CA SER A 129 -8.65 -15.20 -5.45
C SER A 129 -9.97 -14.60 -5.94
N VAL A 130 -10.08 -13.27 -5.97
CA VAL A 130 -11.32 -12.55 -6.30
C VAL A 130 -11.04 -11.42 -7.28
N CYS A 131 -11.68 -11.52 -8.45
CA CYS A 131 -11.60 -10.51 -9.50
C CYS A 131 -12.45 -9.27 -9.16
N CYS A 132 -12.00 -8.08 -9.59
CA CYS A 132 -12.73 -6.82 -9.37
C CYS A 132 -14.11 -6.75 -10.09
N LYS A 133 -14.39 -7.65 -11.02
CA LYS A 133 -15.68 -7.69 -11.76
C LYS A 133 -16.70 -8.62 -11.10
N LEU A 134 -16.44 -9.07 -9.88
CA LEU A 134 -17.33 -9.92 -9.11
C LEU A 134 -18.74 -9.32 -9.03
N GLY A 135 -19.74 -10.16 -9.31
CA GLY A 135 -21.16 -9.79 -9.31
C GLY A 135 -21.68 -9.30 -10.65
N ALA A 136 -20.83 -9.09 -11.67
CA ALA A 136 -21.21 -8.68 -13.02
C ALA A 136 -22.32 -7.60 -13.04
N THR A 137 -22.17 -6.57 -12.20
CA THR A 137 -23.16 -5.50 -12.03
C THR A 137 -22.86 -4.37 -13.01
N ALA A 138 -23.89 -3.90 -13.72
CA ALA A 138 -23.75 -2.81 -14.69
C ALA A 138 -23.25 -1.51 -14.03
N LYS A 139 -22.41 -0.75 -14.72
CA LYS A 139 -21.85 0.54 -14.24
C LYS A 139 -22.92 1.58 -13.94
N GLU A 140 -24.07 1.51 -14.60
CA GLU A 140 -25.20 2.39 -14.37
C GLU A 140 -25.74 2.28 -12.93
N ARG A 141 -25.53 1.15 -12.27
CA ARG A 141 -25.88 0.95 -10.84
C ARG A 141 -25.27 1.99 -9.91
N ILE A 142 -24.11 2.51 -10.28
CA ILE A 142 -23.39 3.56 -9.53
C ILE A 142 -23.46 4.93 -10.23
N GLY A 143 -24.42 5.11 -11.15
CA GLY A 143 -24.67 6.39 -11.81
C GLY A 143 -23.73 6.74 -12.94
N ILE A 144 -22.96 5.80 -13.47
CA ILE A 144 -22.11 6.02 -14.65
C ILE A 144 -23.02 6.20 -15.87
N LYS A 145 -22.83 7.30 -16.58
CA LYS A 145 -23.57 7.63 -17.79
C LYS A 145 -22.97 6.93 -19.02
N PRO A 146 -23.76 6.72 -20.10
CA PRO A 146 -23.27 6.08 -21.32
C PRO A 146 -21.96 6.67 -21.86
N GLU A 147 -21.86 8.00 -21.92
CA GLU A 147 -20.66 8.70 -22.41
C GLU A 147 -19.40 8.58 -21.50
N GLN A 148 -19.56 8.02 -20.30
CA GLN A 148 -18.47 7.76 -19.34
C GLN A 148 -17.96 6.31 -19.39
N LYS A 149 -18.51 5.48 -20.27
CA LYS A 149 -18.08 4.11 -20.47
C LYS A 149 -16.78 4.05 -21.29
N ILE A 150 -15.90 3.13 -20.95
CA ILE A 150 -14.56 3.01 -21.57
C ILE A 150 -14.66 2.46 -23.00
N GLU A 151 -15.57 1.51 -23.23
CA GLU A 151 -15.76 0.83 -24.53
C GLU A 151 -16.85 1.48 -25.41
N GLY A 152 -17.32 2.65 -24.97
CA GLY A 152 -18.33 3.43 -25.69
C GLY A 152 -19.74 3.36 -25.08
N PRO A 153 -20.61 4.31 -25.47
CA PRO A 153 -21.91 4.52 -24.81
C PRO A 153 -22.86 3.32 -24.92
N GLU A 154 -22.80 2.57 -26.02
CA GLU A 154 -23.67 1.42 -26.26
C GLU A 154 -23.13 0.11 -25.66
N SER A 155 -21.91 0.11 -25.10
CA SER A 155 -21.32 -1.07 -24.49
C SER A 155 -22.00 -1.42 -23.17
N TRP A 156 -22.12 -2.71 -22.87
CA TRP A 156 -22.41 -3.15 -21.53
C TRP A 156 -21.09 -3.30 -20.75
N GLU A 157 -20.94 -2.59 -19.64
CA GLU A 157 -19.74 -2.68 -18.82
C GLU A 157 -20.08 -3.02 -17.37
N SER A 158 -19.44 -4.07 -16.86
CA SER A 158 -19.46 -4.37 -15.44
C SER A 158 -18.69 -3.33 -14.64
N MET A 159 -19.26 -2.82 -13.57
CA MET A 159 -18.53 -2.00 -12.61
C MET A 159 -17.46 -2.83 -11.89
N CYS A 160 -16.45 -2.16 -11.34
CA CYS A 160 -15.58 -2.79 -10.35
C CYS A 160 -16.28 -2.82 -8.99
N ASN A 161 -16.16 -3.93 -8.28
CA ASN A 161 -16.80 -4.15 -6.99
C ASN A 161 -15.77 -4.52 -5.91
N PRO A 162 -14.91 -3.57 -5.51
CA PRO A 162 -13.87 -3.81 -4.51
C PRO A 162 -14.45 -4.12 -3.12
N ILE A 163 -15.67 -3.66 -2.83
CA ILE A 163 -16.36 -3.99 -1.58
C ILE A 163 -16.66 -5.50 -1.55
N ALA A 164 -17.22 -6.05 -2.63
CA ALA A 164 -17.47 -7.48 -2.70
C ALA A 164 -16.18 -8.31 -2.67
N GLN A 165 -15.08 -7.82 -3.29
CA GLN A 165 -13.77 -8.48 -3.15
C GLN A 165 -13.36 -8.58 -1.67
N ALA A 166 -13.44 -7.48 -0.93
CA ALA A 166 -13.11 -7.45 0.49
C ALA A 166 -14.01 -8.38 1.31
N GLU A 167 -15.33 -8.33 1.09
CA GLU A 167 -16.30 -9.13 1.85
C GLU A 167 -16.16 -10.64 1.58
N VAL A 168 -15.82 -11.05 0.36
CA VAL A 168 -15.51 -12.46 0.08
C VAL A 168 -14.27 -12.90 0.87
N LEU A 169 -13.18 -12.14 0.84
CA LEU A 169 -11.97 -12.48 1.59
C LEU A 169 -12.21 -12.48 3.12
N ASN A 170 -13.00 -11.53 3.62
CA ASN A 170 -13.44 -11.53 5.03
C ASN A 170 -14.24 -12.78 5.39
N THR A 171 -15.17 -13.19 4.52
CA THR A 171 -16.03 -14.38 4.72
C THR A 171 -15.22 -15.67 4.67
N GLU A 172 -14.28 -15.74 3.75
CA GLU A 172 -13.32 -16.84 3.61
C GLU A 172 -12.31 -16.92 4.78
N LYS A 173 -12.26 -15.87 5.62
CA LYS A 173 -11.34 -15.77 6.76
C LYS A 173 -9.89 -16.04 6.35
N VAL A 174 -9.45 -15.35 5.30
CA VAL A 174 -8.04 -15.43 4.91
C VAL A 174 -7.16 -14.79 5.97
N ASP A 175 -5.96 -15.32 6.18
CA ASP A 175 -5.02 -14.80 7.19
C ASP A 175 -4.40 -13.48 6.75
N LEU A 176 -4.18 -13.32 5.43
CA LEU A 176 -3.66 -12.10 4.83
C LEU A 176 -4.30 -11.88 3.46
N ALA A 177 -4.82 -10.68 3.23
CA ALA A 177 -5.30 -10.24 1.92
C ALA A 177 -4.17 -9.54 1.14
N ILE A 178 -4.01 -9.89 -0.14
CA ILE A 178 -3.03 -9.33 -1.05
C ILE A 178 -3.76 -8.54 -2.13
N MET A 179 -3.51 -7.24 -2.21
CA MET A 179 -4.09 -6.39 -3.24
C MET A 179 -3.16 -6.32 -4.45
N LEU A 180 -3.68 -6.71 -5.64
CA LEU A 180 -2.95 -6.76 -6.89
C LEU A 180 -3.58 -5.85 -7.95
N GLY A 181 -3.05 -4.64 -8.07
CA GLY A 181 -3.31 -3.70 -9.15
C GLY A 181 -4.73 -3.16 -9.23
N LEU A 182 -5.40 -2.91 -8.10
CA LEU A 182 -6.67 -2.19 -8.11
C LEU A 182 -6.46 -0.73 -8.53
N CYS A 183 -7.46 -0.16 -9.20
CA CYS A 183 -7.41 1.23 -9.65
C CYS A 183 -7.61 2.18 -8.46
N ILE A 184 -7.06 3.39 -8.59
CA ILE A 184 -7.23 4.44 -7.58
C ILE A 184 -8.72 4.66 -7.26
N GLY A 185 -9.05 4.76 -5.98
CA GLY A 185 -10.42 4.81 -5.47
C GLY A 185 -11.04 3.43 -5.27
N HIS A 186 -10.81 2.45 -6.15
CA HIS A 186 -11.22 1.06 -5.92
C HIS A 186 -10.36 0.38 -4.86
N ASP A 187 -9.06 0.65 -4.86
CA ASP A 187 -8.14 0.28 -3.79
C ASP A 187 -8.57 0.87 -2.44
N THR A 188 -8.94 2.16 -2.42
CA THR A 188 -9.44 2.84 -1.22
C THR A 188 -10.70 2.15 -0.66
N LEU A 189 -11.64 1.76 -1.52
CA LEU A 189 -12.83 1.02 -1.09
C LEU A 189 -12.48 -0.38 -0.58
N PHE A 190 -11.59 -1.10 -1.27
CA PHE A 190 -11.13 -2.40 -0.82
C PHE A 190 -10.50 -2.33 0.58
N ILE A 191 -9.55 -1.42 0.78
CA ILE A 191 -8.87 -1.19 2.08
C ILE A 191 -9.89 -0.87 3.19
N LYS A 192 -10.87 -0.01 2.88
CA LYS A 192 -11.89 0.42 3.85
C LYS A 192 -12.77 -0.74 4.34
N TYR A 193 -13.08 -1.71 3.49
CA TYR A 193 -13.99 -2.81 3.79
C TYR A 193 -13.28 -4.12 4.14
N CYS A 194 -11.98 -4.23 3.89
CA CYS A 194 -11.17 -5.37 4.30
C CYS A 194 -10.94 -5.35 5.81
N ARG A 195 -11.35 -6.40 6.50
CA ARG A 195 -11.23 -6.55 7.97
C ARG A 195 -10.08 -7.47 8.37
N VAL A 196 -9.56 -8.26 7.45
CA VAL A 196 -8.38 -9.07 7.67
C VAL A 196 -7.11 -8.24 7.43
N PRO A 197 -5.96 -8.61 8.02
CA PRO A 197 -4.69 -8.01 7.67
C PRO A 197 -4.50 -7.97 6.15
N MET A 198 -3.96 -6.87 5.62
CA MET A 198 -3.78 -6.75 4.17
C MET A 198 -2.46 -6.09 3.80
N THR A 199 -1.96 -6.45 2.63
CA THR A 199 -0.79 -5.82 2.02
C THR A 199 -1.03 -5.50 0.55
N VAL A 200 -0.25 -4.55 0.00
CA VAL A 200 -0.27 -4.19 -1.41
C VAL A 200 0.92 -4.81 -2.10
N LEU A 201 0.69 -5.67 -3.09
CA LEU A 201 1.74 -6.19 -3.95
C LEU A 201 2.04 -5.23 -5.09
N ALA A 202 1.00 -4.73 -5.76
CA ALA A 202 1.11 -3.73 -6.81
C ALA A 202 -0.12 -2.82 -6.84
N VAL A 203 0.06 -1.56 -7.24
CA VAL A 203 -1.02 -0.61 -7.54
C VAL A 203 -1.25 -0.54 -9.06
N LYS A 204 -2.46 -0.13 -9.49
CA LYS A 204 -2.74 0.02 -10.92
C LYS A 204 -2.10 1.28 -11.48
N ASP A 205 -1.18 1.09 -12.39
CA ASP A 205 -0.68 2.14 -13.29
C ASP A 205 -0.53 1.57 -14.71
N ARG A 206 -1.38 2.03 -15.62
CA ARG A 206 -1.44 1.51 -17.00
C ARG A 206 -0.33 2.07 -17.89
N VAL A 207 0.31 3.16 -17.45
CA VAL A 207 1.30 3.90 -18.25
C VAL A 207 2.71 3.42 -17.93
N THR A 208 2.99 3.16 -16.65
CA THR A 208 4.33 2.85 -16.14
C THR A 208 4.51 1.36 -15.77
N GLY A 209 3.60 0.48 -16.23
CA GLY A 209 3.67 -0.95 -15.90
C GLY A 209 3.54 -1.22 -14.40
N HIS A 210 2.60 -0.53 -13.74
CA HIS A 210 2.33 -0.66 -12.30
C HIS A 210 3.46 -0.16 -11.39
N ASN A 211 4.35 0.69 -11.93
CA ASN A 211 5.39 1.39 -11.17
C ASN A 211 5.14 2.92 -11.19
N PRO A 212 4.25 3.46 -10.34
CA PRO A 212 3.92 4.89 -10.32
C PRO A 212 5.11 5.80 -9.96
N LEU A 213 6.14 5.26 -9.30
CA LEU A 213 7.36 6.02 -8.98
C LEU A 213 8.12 6.44 -10.25
N ALA A 214 8.01 5.69 -11.34
CA ALA A 214 8.62 6.08 -12.61
C ALA A 214 8.15 7.46 -13.09
N ALA A 215 6.86 7.80 -12.88
CA ALA A 215 6.35 9.12 -13.22
C ALA A 215 6.92 10.22 -12.30
N LEU A 216 7.19 9.92 -11.03
CA LEU A 216 7.84 10.86 -10.11
C LEU A 216 9.30 11.11 -10.51
N TYR A 217 10.06 10.05 -10.82
CA TYR A 217 11.46 10.18 -11.24
C TYR A 217 11.61 11.00 -12.53
N LEU A 218 10.62 10.94 -13.40
CA LEU A 218 10.60 11.67 -14.67
C LEU A 218 9.78 12.98 -14.61
N SER A 219 9.39 13.44 -13.43
CA SER A 219 8.56 14.64 -13.25
C SER A 219 9.25 15.94 -13.69
N GLN A 220 10.58 15.97 -13.70
CA GLN A 220 11.34 17.13 -14.18
C GLN A 220 11.70 17.02 -15.69
N SER A 221 11.24 15.99 -16.39
CA SER A 221 11.49 15.73 -17.79
C SER A 221 10.21 15.34 -18.52
N TYR A 222 10.04 14.07 -18.90
CA TYR A 222 8.92 13.56 -19.69
C TYR A 222 7.54 13.86 -19.06
N TYR A 223 7.43 13.80 -17.73
CA TYR A 223 6.20 14.09 -16.98
C TYR A 223 6.17 15.48 -16.36
N GLY A 224 6.91 16.47 -16.94
CA GLY A 224 6.97 17.87 -16.44
C GLY A 224 5.59 18.52 -16.22
N ARG A 225 4.55 18.08 -16.95
CA ARG A 225 3.16 18.52 -16.74
C ARG A 225 2.66 18.29 -15.30
N LEU A 226 3.22 17.32 -14.56
CA LEU A 226 2.84 17.06 -13.18
C LEU A 226 3.26 18.17 -12.23
N LEU A 227 4.29 18.93 -12.56
CA LEU A 227 4.77 20.09 -11.78
C LEU A 227 4.07 21.38 -12.15
N ALA A 228 3.29 21.40 -13.23
CA ALA A 228 2.55 22.58 -13.65
C ALA A 228 1.52 22.97 -12.58
N LYS A 229 1.45 24.27 -12.27
CA LYS A 229 0.44 24.80 -11.36
C LYS A 229 -0.96 24.57 -11.95
N ARG A 230 -1.86 24.02 -11.17
CA ARG A 230 -3.28 23.91 -11.56
C ARG A 230 -3.82 25.32 -11.78
N LYS A 231 -4.29 25.62 -13.00
CA LYS A 231 -5.14 26.80 -13.21
C LYS A 231 -6.41 26.54 -12.40
N ARG A 232 -6.68 27.36 -11.38
CA ARG A 232 -8.00 27.34 -10.74
C ARG A 232 -8.96 27.75 -11.83
N ALA A 233 -9.96 26.92 -12.15
CA ALA A 233 -11.13 27.41 -12.83
C ALA A 233 -11.72 28.47 -11.89
N ASP A 234 -11.83 29.67 -12.39
CA ASP A 234 -12.50 30.72 -11.65
C ASP A 234 -13.89 30.23 -11.28
N ALA A 235 -14.19 30.30 -9.97
CA ALA A 235 -15.43 29.83 -9.38
C ALA A 235 -16.60 30.71 -9.82
#